data_4079cf72902f41fc8f393532c5495c63
#
_entry.id   4079cf72902f41fc8f393532c5495c63
#
_cell.length_a   1.000
_cell.length_b   1.000
_cell.length_c   1.000
_cell.angle_alpha   90.00
_cell.angle_beta   90.00
_cell.angle_gamma   90.00
#
_symmetry.space_group_name_H-M   'P 1'
#
loop_
_entity.id
_entity.type
_entity.pdbx_description
1 polymer ?
#
loop_
_entity_poly.entity_id
_entity_poly.type
_entity_poly.pdbx_seq_one_letter_code
_entity_poly.pdbx_strand_id
1 'polypeptide(L)'
;GEFLRSLSNPKKVSIISGKNVKKIIGKEIDKSLKNSKISIVWHLARSNQEKETSVIQKKVKATKSDIIIGLGGGRSVDVAKLCAFNLKKPFVSIPTSASHDGIASPFVSIRGEKPHSLVATAPLGVFVDLDIIKKAPRKLLASGCGDLMAKITAVHDWELGRDKVGEYYGRYSANLALMSAEILIESAENFSKKNIDVRVIVEALISAGVASCIAGSSRPCSGAEHLFSHAIDHLKFGIGLHGEKCGIGSIMIAKL
;
A
#
# COMPACT_ATOMS: atom_id res chain seq x y z
N GLY A 1 -10.80 -5.68 -17.20
CA GLY A 1 -11.72 -6.82 -17.35
C GLY A 1 -10.96 -8.13 -17.39
N GLU A 2 -10.06 -8.31 -18.34
CA GLU A 2 -9.28 -9.55 -18.54
C GLU A 2 -8.49 -9.97 -17.30
N PHE A 3 -7.78 -9.05 -16.67
CA PHE A 3 -7.05 -9.30 -15.43
C PHE A 3 -7.93 -9.96 -14.34
N LEU A 4 -9.15 -9.47 -14.14
CA LEU A 4 -10.05 -10.07 -13.14
C LEU A 4 -10.54 -11.45 -13.57
N ARG A 5 -10.74 -11.67 -14.86
CA ARG A 5 -11.12 -12.98 -15.38
C ARG A 5 -10.02 -14.02 -15.20
N SER A 6 -8.76 -13.63 -15.39
CA SER A 6 -7.63 -14.55 -15.17
C SER A 6 -7.43 -14.92 -13.71
N LEU A 7 -7.86 -14.07 -12.76
CA LEU A 7 -7.75 -14.35 -11.34
C LEU A 7 -8.86 -15.27 -10.80
N SER A 8 -10.13 -14.97 -11.08
CA SER A 8 -11.25 -15.74 -10.50
C SER A 8 -12.58 -15.60 -11.24
N ASN A 9 -12.60 -14.99 -12.42
CA ASN A 9 -13.79 -14.80 -13.26
C ASN A 9 -15.04 -14.29 -12.48
N PRO A 10 -14.96 -13.16 -11.76
CA PRO A 10 -16.05 -12.68 -10.93
C PRO A 10 -17.23 -12.21 -11.77
N LYS A 11 -18.44 -12.36 -11.24
CA LYS A 11 -19.68 -11.81 -11.84
C LYS A 11 -19.97 -10.39 -11.34
N LYS A 12 -19.58 -10.08 -10.10
CA LYS A 12 -19.87 -8.82 -9.44
C LYS A 12 -18.69 -8.36 -8.58
N VAL A 13 -18.34 -7.09 -8.70
CA VAL A 13 -17.25 -6.48 -7.93
C VAL A 13 -17.69 -5.24 -7.15
N SER A 14 -17.15 -5.05 -5.96
CA SER A 14 -17.22 -3.80 -5.21
C SER A 14 -15.93 -3.04 -5.37
N ILE A 15 -16.00 -1.81 -5.88
CA ILE A 15 -14.84 -0.93 -6.04
C ILE A 15 -14.87 0.15 -4.97
N ILE A 16 -13.84 0.17 -4.12
CA ILE A 16 -13.65 1.23 -3.11
C ILE A 16 -12.63 2.21 -3.65
N SER A 17 -13.02 3.49 -3.76
CA SER A 17 -12.19 4.52 -4.39
C SER A 17 -12.41 5.90 -3.76
N GLY A 18 -11.46 6.80 -3.95
CA GLY A 18 -11.62 8.21 -3.67
C GLY A 18 -12.46 8.93 -4.74
N LYS A 19 -13.17 10.01 -4.35
CA LYS A 19 -14.02 10.80 -5.26
C LYS A 19 -13.26 11.26 -6.52
N ASN A 20 -12.03 11.76 -6.35
CA ASN A 20 -11.23 12.29 -7.46
C ASN A 20 -10.79 11.19 -8.43
N VAL A 21 -10.33 10.05 -7.92
CA VAL A 21 -9.92 8.91 -8.76
C VAL A 21 -11.12 8.40 -9.56
N LYS A 22 -12.26 8.21 -8.92
CA LYS A 22 -13.49 7.82 -9.63
C LYS A 22 -13.88 8.81 -10.72
N LYS A 23 -13.72 10.14 -10.48
CA LYS A 23 -14.00 11.18 -11.48
C LYS A 23 -13.09 11.07 -12.69
N ILE A 24 -11.80 10.77 -12.48
CA ILE A 24 -10.78 10.76 -13.53
C ILE A 24 -10.89 9.49 -14.39
N ILE A 25 -10.91 8.31 -13.77
CA ILE A 25 -10.79 7.02 -14.48
C ILE A 25 -12.02 6.12 -14.36
N GLY A 26 -13.05 6.53 -13.60
CA GLY A 26 -14.21 5.67 -13.33
C GLY A 26 -14.96 5.24 -14.59
N LYS A 27 -15.11 6.11 -15.58
CA LYS A 27 -15.79 5.79 -16.85
C LYS A 27 -15.05 4.71 -17.65
N GLU A 28 -13.72 4.75 -17.66
CA GLU A 28 -12.87 3.76 -18.35
C GLU A 28 -12.95 2.41 -17.65
N ILE A 29 -12.90 2.40 -16.31
CA ILE A 29 -13.08 1.19 -15.51
C ILE A 29 -14.47 0.58 -15.74
N ASP A 30 -15.53 1.42 -15.70
CA ASP A 30 -16.90 0.96 -15.96
C ASP A 30 -17.01 0.32 -17.36
N LYS A 31 -16.46 0.95 -18.39
CA LYS A 31 -16.44 0.41 -19.76
C LYS A 31 -15.71 -0.92 -19.84
N SER A 32 -14.49 -1.00 -19.26
CA SER A 32 -13.66 -2.20 -19.27
C SER A 32 -14.35 -3.40 -18.59
N LEU A 33 -14.98 -3.15 -17.43
CA LEU A 33 -15.64 -4.22 -16.67
C LEU A 33 -16.99 -4.63 -17.30
N LYS A 34 -17.77 -3.68 -17.84
CA LYS A 34 -19.00 -4.00 -18.57
C LYS A 34 -18.72 -4.84 -19.82
N ASN A 35 -17.69 -4.51 -20.58
CA ASN A 35 -17.25 -5.32 -21.74
C ASN A 35 -16.88 -6.75 -21.31
N SER A 36 -16.46 -6.93 -20.09
CA SER A 36 -16.18 -8.23 -19.49
C SER A 36 -17.39 -8.86 -18.79
N LYS A 37 -18.61 -8.29 -18.93
CA LYS A 37 -19.85 -8.75 -18.30
C LYS A 37 -19.77 -8.82 -16.76
N ILE A 38 -18.99 -7.94 -16.13
CA ILE A 38 -18.81 -7.84 -14.69
C ILE A 38 -19.67 -6.70 -14.16
N SER A 39 -20.56 -6.97 -13.22
CA SER A 39 -21.37 -5.97 -12.52
C SER A 39 -20.54 -5.21 -11.51
N ILE A 40 -20.76 -3.89 -11.38
CA ILE A 40 -19.94 -2.99 -10.57
C ILE A 40 -20.79 -2.27 -9.53
N VAL A 41 -20.28 -2.20 -8.30
CA VAL A 41 -20.80 -1.32 -7.26
C VAL A 41 -19.68 -0.45 -6.72
N TRP A 42 -19.85 0.88 -6.81
CA TRP A 42 -18.88 1.84 -6.31
C TRP A 42 -19.16 2.26 -4.87
N HIS A 43 -18.09 2.32 -4.08
CA HIS A 43 -18.10 2.86 -2.71
C HIS A 43 -17.03 3.96 -2.61
N LEU A 44 -17.39 5.11 -2.06
CA LEU A 44 -16.45 6.23 -1.91
C LEU A 44 -15.86 6.23 -0.51
N ALA A 45 -14.53 6.10 -0.43
CA ALA A 45 -13.75 6.28 0.79
C ALA A 45 -13.25 7.73 0.88
N ARG A 46 -13.70 8.46 1.90
CA ARG A 46 -13.26 9.84 2.19
C ARG A 46 -12.08 9.86 3.13
N SER A 47 -12.02 8.89 4.04
CA SER A 47 -10.94 8.69 5.00
C SER A 47 -10.68 7.20 5.21
N ASN A 48 -9.62 6.87 5.95
CA ASN A 48 -9.36 5.53 6.49
C ASN A 48 -9.63 5.48 8.00
N GLN A 49 -10.52 6.33 8.49
CA GLN A 49 -10.99 6.26 9.88
C GLN A 49 -11.84 5.01 10.10
N GLU A 50 -11.71 4.43 11.28
CA GLU A 50 -12.40 3.19 11.64
C GLU A 50 -13.92 3.27 11.45
N LYS A 51 -14.54 4.36 11.90
CA LYS A 51 -15.99 4.59 11.75
C LYS A 51 -16.44 4.58 10.29
N GLU A 52 -15.71 5.27 9.41
CA GLU A 52 -16.04 5.32 7.98
C GLU A 52 -15.82 3.95 7.31
N THR A 53 -14.73 3.28 7.65
CA THR A 53 -14.41 1.94 7.16
C THR A 53 -15.51 0.94 7.51
N SER A 54 -16.02 0.99 8.75
CA SER A 54 -17.15 0.15 9.19
C SER A 54 -18.44 0.40 8.42
N VAL A 55 -18.73 1.67 8.08
CA VAL A 55 -19.90 2.03 7.25
C VAL A 55 -19.74 1.49 5.82
N ILE A 56 -18.56 1.65 5.23
CA ILE A 56 -18.27 1.12 3.89
C ILE A 56 -18.37 -0.40 3.89
N GLN A 57 -17.83 -1.08 4.88
CA GLN A 57 -17.89 -2.53 5.02
C GLN A 57 -19.34 -3.04 5.06
N LYS A 58 -20.23 -2.41 5.81
CA LYS A 58 -21.66 -2.77 5.82
C LYS A 58 -22.29 -2.65 4.43
N LYS A 59 -21.99 -1.56 3.70
CA LYS A 59 -22.47 -1.37 2.32
C LYS A 59 -21.92 -2.44 1.37
N VAL A 60 -20.62 -2.74 1.44
CA VAL A 60 -19.97 -3.80 0.63
C VAL A 60 -20.59 -5.15 0.91
N LYS A 61 -20.84 -5.51 2.18
CA LYS A 61 -21.50 -6.76 2.57
C LYS A 61 -22.87 -6.93 1.89
N ALA A 62 -23.66 -5.85 1.84
CA ALA A 62 -24.98 -5.87 1.24
C ALA A 62 -24.94 -6.12 -0.29
N THR A 63 -23.84 -5.84 -0.98
CA THR A 63 -23.71 -6.03 -2.43
C THR A 63 -23.59 -7.49 -2.83
N LYS A 64 -23.12 -8.36 -1.93
CA LYS A 64 -22.77 -9.76 -2.21
C LYS A 64 -21.76 -9.90 -3.35
N SER A 65 -20.81 -8.96 -3.46
CA SER A 65 -19.76 -8.98 -4.49
C SER A 65 -18.81 -10.16 -4.29
N ASP A 66 -18.27 -10.66 -5.40
CA ASP A 66 -17.32 -11.78 -5.43
C ASP A 66 -15.92 -11.33 -5.02
N ILE A 67 -15.51 -10.13 -5.51
CA ILE A 67 -14.22 -9.51 -5.26
C ILE A 67 -14.41 -8.08 -4.75
N ILE A 68 -13.47 -7.64 -3.90
CA ILE A 68 -13.35 -6.25 -3.48
C ILE A 68 -12.09 -5.66 -4.12
N ILE A 69 -12.23 -4.51 -4.76
CA ILE A 69 -11.15 -3.80 -5.45
C ILE A 69 -10.86 -2.50 -4.71
N GLY A 70 -9.60 -2.28 -4.36
CA GLY A 70 -9.09 -0.99 -3.89
C GLY A 70 -8.51 -0.20 -5.06
N LEU A 71 -9.24 0.79 -5.57
CA LEU A 71 -8.81 1.64 -6.69
C LEU A 71 -8.42 3.02 -6.18
N GLY A 72 -7.14 3.35 -6.20
CA GLY A 72 -6.68 4.67 -5.76
C GLY A 72 -5.36 4.69 -5.04
N GLY A 73 -5.12 5.74 -4.25
CA GLY A 73 -3.98 5.82 -3.34
C GLY A 73 -4.20 4.95 -2.08
N GLY A 74 -3.21 4.95 -1.19
CA GLY A 74 -3.17 4.09 0.01
C GLY A 74 -4.45 4.02 0.81
N ARG A 75 -5.12 5.15 1.02
CA ARG A 75 -6.41 5.21 1.73
C ARG A 75 -7.46 4.26 1.14
N SER A 76 -7.67 4.31 -0.16
CA SER A 76 -8.67 3.46 -0.83
C SER A 76 -8.27 2.00 -0.81
N VAL A 77 -6.97 1.74 -0.97
CA VAL A 77 -6.38 0.40 -0.90
C VAL A 77 -6.54 -0.18 0.50
N ASP A 78 -6.22 0.56 1.56
CA ASP A 78 -6.34 0.12 2.94
C ASP A 78 -7.78 -0.18 3.35
N VAL A 79 -8.71 0.73 3.04
CA VAL A 79 -10.13 0.50 3.34
C VAL A 79 -10.66 -0.73 2.60
N ALA A 80 -10.29 -0.93 1.33
CA ALA A 80 -10.71 -2.08 0.56
C ALA A 80 -10.12 -3.38 1.10
N LYS A 81 -8.83 -3.37 1.45
CA LYS A 81 -8.10 -4.49 2.04
C LYS A 81 -8.74 -4.93 3.37
N LEU A 82 -9.03 -3.98 4.27
CA LEU A 82 -9.67 -4.28 5.55
C LEU A 82 -11.11 -4.81 5.36
N CYS A 83 -11.88 -4.21 4.45
CA CYS A 83 -13.21 -4.73 4.11
C CYS A 83 -13.14 -6.16 3.56
N ALA A 84 -12.17 -6.46 2.70
CA ALA A 84 -11.99 -7.79 2.13
C ALA A 84 -11.63 -8.82 3.20
N PHE A 85 -10.70 -8.48 4.08
CA PHE A 85 -10.31 -9.32 5.23
C PHE A 85 -11.50 -9.65 6.12
N ASN A 86 -12.22 -8.64 6.59
CA ASN A 86 -13.35 -8.81 7.50
C ASN A 86 -14.54 -9.58 6.86
N LEU A 87 -14.71 -9.44 5.55
CA LEU A 87 -15.78 -10.12 4.81
C LEU A 87 -15.33 -11.46 4.20
N LYS A 88 -14.08 -11.87 4.41
CA LYS A 88 -13.47 -13.07 3.85
C LYS A 88 -13.64 -13.14 2.32
N LYS A 89 -13.39 -12.03 1.64
CA LYS A 89 -13.48 -11.89 0.18
C LYS A 89 -12.10 -11.69 -0.43
N PRO A 90 -11.87 -12.18 -1.66
CA PRO A 90 -10.68 -11.85 -2.42
C PRO A 90 -10.53 -10.33 -2.58
N PHE A 91 -9.29 -9.85 -2.50
CA PHE A 91 -8.93 -8.45 -2.65
C PHE A 91 -8.01 -8.25 -3.87
N VAL A 92 -8.28 -7.21 -4.65
CA VAL A 92 -7.43 -6.78 -5.74
C VAL A 92 -7.02 -5.32 -5.52
N SER A 93 -5.72 -5.05 -5.63
CA SER A 93 -5.15 -3.71 -5.51
C SER A 93 -4.97 -3.09 -6.90
N ILE A 94 -5.52 -1.89 -7.11
CA ILE A 94 -5.32 -1.07 -8.31
C ILE A 94 -4.83 0.31 -7.86
N PRO A 95 -3.52 0.44 -7.54
CA PRO A 95 -2.96 1.70 -7.08
C PRO A 95 -2.91 2.73 -8.21
N THR A 96 -3.22 3.99 -7.88
CA THR A 96 -3.08 5.14 -8.78
C THR A 96 -1.95 6.07 -8.37
N SER A 97 -1.15 5.67 -7.40
CA SER A 97 0.07 6.33 -6.95
C SER A 97 1.03 5.32 -6.34
N ALA A 98 2.31 5.55 -6.49
CA ALA A 98 3.39 4.78 -5.88
C ALA A 98 3.86 5.50 -4.60
N SER A 99 3.10 5.41 -3.51
CA SER A 99 3.34 6.20 -2.29
C SER A 99 3.83 5.40 -1.08
N HIS A 100 3.66 4.09 -1.06
CA HIS A 100 4.13 3.16 -0.03
C HIS A 100 3.89 1.70 -0.46
N ASP A 101 4.53 0.75 0.21
CA ASP A 101 4.46 -0.70 -0.04
C ASP A 101 3.09 -1.34 0.25
N GLY A 102 2.20 -0.62 0.94
CA GLY A 102 0.83 -1.06 1.22
C GLY A 102 0.00 -1.42 -0.01
N ILE A 103 0.49 -1.09 -1.22
CA ILE A 103 -0.14 -1.52 -2.48
C ILE A 103 -0.11 -3.05 -2.64
N ALA A 104 0.85 -3.75 -2.03
CA ALA A 104 1.05 -5.19 -2.13
C ALA A 104 1.13 -5.89 -0.77
N SER A 105 1.42 -5.19 0.33
CA SER A 105 1.53 -5.77 1.66
C SER A 105 0.17 -6.20 2.24
N PRO A 106 0.14 -7.14 3.22
CA PRO A 106 -1.09 -7.53 3.89
C PRO A 106 -1.50 -6.55 4.99
N PHE A 107 -0.69 -5.54 5.28
CA PHE A 107 -0.93 -4.60 6.38
C PHE A 107 -1.77 -3.40 5.93
N VAL A 108 -2.52 -2.84 6.88
CA VAL A 108 -3.31 -1.62 6.70
C VAL A 108 -3.02 -0.65 7.83
N SER A 109 -2.96 0.64 7.51
CA SER A 109 -2.88 1.71 8.49
C SER A 109 -4.25 2.34 8.66
N ILE A 110 -4.86 2.11 9.83
CA ILE A 110 -6.18 2.66 10.17
C ILE A 110 -6.01 3.78 11.18
N ARG A 111 -6.71 4.89 10.94
CA ARG A 111 -6.77 6.01 11.85
C ARG A 111 -7.93 5.84 12.82
N GLY A 112 -7.59 5.54 14.08
CA GLY A 112 -8.50 5.45 15.21
C GLY A 112 -8.07 6.41 16.32
N GLU A 113 -8.45 6.12 17.57
CA GLU A 113 -7.97 6.84 18.74
C GLU A 113 -6.44 6.73 18.87
N LYS A 114 -5.89 5.57 18.51
CA LYS A 114 -4.44 5.36 18.36
C LYS A 114 -4.18 4.86 16.94
N PRO A 115 -3.34 5.56 16.13
CA PRO A 115 -2.90 5.05 14.85
C PRO A 115 -2.19 3.71 15.06
N HIS A 116 -2.60 2.67 14.35
CA HIS A 116 -1.98 1.36 14.44
C HIS A 116 -2.03 0.65 13.09
N SER A 117 -1.05 -0.22 12.88
CA SER A 117 -1.02 -1.13 11.76
C SER A 117 -1.71 -2.43 12.13
N LEU A 118 -2.58 -2.91 11.25
CA LEU A 118 -3.32 -4.16 11.43
C LEU A 118 -2.95 -5.14 10.33
N VAL A 119 -2.89 -6.41 10.68
CA VAL A 119 -2.83 -7.48 9.68
C VAL A 119 -4.22 -7.62 9.05
N ALA A 120 -4.26 -7.60 7.73
CA ALA A 120 -5.48 -7.82 6.95
C ALA A 120 -5.24 -8.96 5.94
N THR A 121 -5.24 -8.67 4.65
CA THR A 121 -5.06 -9.69 3.62
C THR A 121 -4.13 -9.18 2.53
N ALA A 122 -3.28 -10.05 2.02
CA ALA A 122 -2.53 -9.77 0.81
C ALA A 122 -3.48 -9.67 -0.40
N PRO A 123 -3.17 -8.83 -1.39
CA PRO A 123 -3.96 -8.80 -2.61
C PRO A 123 -3.78 -10.12 -3.40
N LEU A 124 -4.87 -10.62 -3.98
CA LEU A 124 -4.84 -11.71 -4.95
C LEU A 124 -4.05 -11.33 -6.20
N GLY A 125 -4.01 -10.05 -6.49
CA GLY A 125 -3.20 -9.47 -7.56
C GLY A 125 -3.15 -7.95 -7.45
N VAL A 126 -2.07 -7.39 -7.99
CA VAL A 126 -1.86 -5.95 -8.11
C VAL A 126 -1.88 -5.57 -9.58
N PHE A 127 -2.81 -4.72 -9.98
CA PHE A 127 -2.88 -4.20 -11.34
C PHE A 127 -2.40 -2.75 -11.37
N VAL A 128 -1.35 -2.50 -12.13
CA VAL A 128 -0.70 -1.19 -12.23
C VAL A 128 -0.81 -0.65 -13.63
N ASP A 129 -1.36 0.56 -13.76
CA ASP A 129 -1.27 1.37 -14.97
C ASP A 129 -0.24 2.48 -14.74
N LEU A 130 0.92 2.34 -15.37
CA LEU A 130 2.03 3.28 -15.20
C LEU A 130 1.71 4.69 -15.71
N ASP A 131 0.86 4.82 -16.73
CA ASP A 131 0.49 6.13 -17.26
C ASP A 131 -0.42 6.90 -16.31
N ILE A 132 -1.21 6.18 -15.50
CA ILE A 132 -1.99 6.78 -14.42
C ILE A 132 -1.06 7.21 -13.28
N ILE A 133 -0.12 6.36 -12.86
CA ILE A 133 0.80 6.66 -11.77
C ILE A 133 1.73 7.82 -12.12
N LYS A 134 2.22 7.91 -13.36
CA LYS A 134 3.05 9.03 -13.85
C LYS A 134 2.34 10.39 -13.75
N LYS A 135 1.01 10.40 -13.86
CA LYS A 135 0.19 11.63 -13.72
C LYS A 135 -0.13 11.99 -12.27
N ALA A 136 0.18 11.12 -11.32
CA ALA A 136 -0.04 11.41 -9.90
C ALA A 136 0.90 12.55 -9.41
N PRO A 137 0.50 13.30 -8.38
CA PRO A 137 1.35 14.35 -7.80
C PRO A 137 2.71 13.78 -7.37
N ARG A 138 3.81 14.45 -7.77
CA ARG A 138 5.20 14.02 -7.50
C ARG A 138 5.48 13.73 -6.02
N LYS A 139 4.82 14.44 -5.10
CA LYS A 139 4.94 14.20 -3.66
C LYS A 139 4.54 12.78 -3.24
N LEU A 140 3.61 12.14 -3.98
CA LEU A 140 3.22 10.74 -3.70
C LEU A 140 4.34 9.76 -4.10
N LEU A 141 5.03 10.05 -5.21
CA LEU A 141 6.19 9.28 -5.61
C LEU A 141 7.35 9.47 -4.62
N ALA A 142 7.62 10.72 -4.20
CA ALA A 142 8.62 11.03 -3.18
C ALA A 142 8.32 10.30 -1.85
N SER A 143 7.04 10.21 -1.47
CA SER A 143 6.62 9.39 -0.32
C SER A 143 6.98 7.91 -0.52
N GLY A 144 6.76 7.36 -1.72
CA GLY A 144 7.17 5.98 -2.03
C GLY A 144 8.68 5.76 -1.93
N CYS A 145 9.47 6.72 -2.40
CA CYS A 145 10.92 6.68 -2.25
C CYS A 145 11.34 6.69 -0.76
N GLY A 146 10.75 7.56 0.05
CA GLY A 146 11.03 7.60 1.49
C GLY A 146 10.60 6.32 2.21
N ASP A 147 9.50 5.71 1.80
CA ASP A 147 9.05 4.41 2.30
C ASP A 147 10.01 3.28 1.93
N LEU A 148 10.56 3.27 0.71
CA LEU A 148 11.59 2.31 0.29
C LEU A 148 12.90 2.48 1.06
N MET A 149 13.38 3.71 1.24
CA MET A 149 14.59 3.98 2.02
C MET A 149 14.47 3.48 3.46
N ALA A 150 13.29 3.52 4.04
CA ALA A 150 13.01 3.02 5.38
C ALA A 150 13.30 1.51 5.55
N LYS A 151 13.35 0.73 4.47
CA LYS A 151 13.62 -0.71 4.54
C LYS A 151 15.03 -1.01 5.07
N ILE A 152 16.00 -0.12 4.84
CA ILE A 152 17.37 -0.26 5.34
C ILE A 152 17.36 -0.26 6.88
N THR A 153 16.77 0.76 7.49
CA THR A 153 16.70 0.87 8.96
C THR A 153 15.79 -0.20 9.56
N ALA A 154 14.68 -0.52 8.89
CA ALA A 154 13.76 -1.55 9.35
C ALA A 154 14.41 -2.94 9.44
N VAL A 155 15.20 -3.32 8.44
CA VAL A 155 15.90 -4.62 8.45
C VAL A 155 16.98 -4.65 9.52
N HIS A 156 17.77 -3.59 9.69
CA HIS A 156 18.76 -3.51 10.77
C HIS A 156 18.11 -3.57 12.16
N ASP A 157 16.99 -2.89 12.35
CA ASP A 157 16.21 -2.96 13.60
C ASP A 157 15.68 -4.39 13.86
N TRP A 158 15.30 -5.11 12.79
CA TRP A 158 14.88 -6.50 12.89
C TRP A 158 16.04 -7.45 13.21
N GLU A 159 17.23 -7.20 12.64
CA GLU A 159 18.47 -7.92 13.02
C GLU A 159 18.81 -7.71 14.49
N LEU A 160 18.71 -6.47 14.97
CA LEU A 160 18.91 -6.15 16.38
C LEU A 160 17.92 -6.89 17.28
N GLY A 161 16.65 -6.98 16.89
CA GLY A 161 15.62 -7.76 17.58
C GLY A 161 15.99 -9.25 17.66
N ARG A 162 16.47 -9.84 16.57
CA ARG A 162 17.00 -11.21 16.56
C ARG A 162 18.13 -11.37 17.57
N ASP A 163 19.11 -10.49 17.53
CA ASP A 163 20.36 -10.64 18.29
C ASP A 163 20.19 -10.33 19.78
N LYS A 164 19.26 -9.43 20.15
CA LYS A 164 19.07 -9.00 21.53
C LYS A 164 17.99 -9.75 22.28
N VAL A 165 16.91 -10.13 21.59
CA VAL A 165 15.73 -10.74 22.26
C VAL A 165 15.27 -12.05 21.61
N GLY A 166 16.02 -12.59 20.65
CA GLY A 166 15.70 -13.85 19.99
C GLY A 166 14.47 -13.77 19.09
N GLU A 167 14.16 -12.59 18.57
CA GLU A 167 13.03 -12.42 17.64
C GLU A 167 13.26 -13.24 16.36
N TYR A 168 12.18 -13.82 15.81
CA TYR A 168 12.27 -14.46 14.51
C TYR A 168 12.79 -13.48 13.44
N TYR A 169 13.74 -13.92 12.64
CA TYR A 169 14.32 -13.17 11.54
C TYR A 169 14.28 -13.97 10.24
N GLY A 170 13.49 -13.51 9.30
CA GLY A 170 13.34 -14.13 7.99
C GLY A 170 14.36 -13.60 6.97
N ARG A 171 15.53 -14.23 6.86
CA ARG A 171 16.62 -13.77 5.99
C ARG A 171 16.22 -13.49 4.54
N TYR A 172 15.34 -14.33 3.97
CA TYR A 172 14.85 -14.14 2.62
C TYR A 172 14.02 -12.85 2.49
N SER A 173 13.09 -12.64 3.41
CA SER A 173 12.24 -11.43 3.45
C SER A 173 13.06 -10.18 3.70
N ALA A 174 14.06 -10.25 4.58
CA ALA A 174 14.97 -9.14 4.86
C ALA A 174 15.76 -8.75 3.59
N ASN A 175 16.36 -9.72 2.90
CA ASN A 175 17.10 -9.47 1.66
C ASN A 175 16.18 -8.88 0.56
N LEU A 176 14.94 -9.37 0.45
CA LEU A 176 13.99 -8.84 -0.52
C LEU A 176 13.60 -7.38 -0.24
N ALA A 177 13.47 -7.02 1.03
CA ALA A 177 13.21 -5.63 1.45
C ALA A 177 14.43 -4.73 1.20
N LEU A 178 15.65 -5.18 1.56
CA LEU A 178 16.88 -4.44 1.28
C LEU A 178 17.09 -4.21 -0.21
N MET A 179 16.93 -5.24 -1.03
CA MET A 179 17.03 -5.12 -2.49
C MET A 179 16.07 -4.06 -3.04
N SER A 180 14.87 -3.92 -2.46
CA SER A 180 13.93 -2.88 -2.87
C SER A 180 14.44 -1.46 -2.61
N ALA A 181 15.21 -1.24 -1.53
CA ALA A 181 15.85 0.04 -1.24
C ALA A 181 17.10 0.24 -2.12
N GLU A 182 17.90 -0.79 -2.36
CA GLU A 182 19.09 -0.73 -3.21
C GLU A 182 18.74 -0.31 -4.64
N ILE A 183 17.70 -0.91 -5.23
CA ILE A 183 17.18 -0.53 -6.55
C ILE A 183 16.82 0.97 -6.62
N LEU A 184 16.24 1.52 -5.55
CA LEU A 184 15.95 2.95 -5.47
C LEU A 184 17.24 3.78 -5.44
N ILE A 185 18.23 3.39 -4.63
CA ILE A 185 19.52 4.09 -4.51
C ILE A 185 20.25 4.11 -5.85
N GLU A 186 20.36 2.97 -6.53
CA GLU A 186 20.96 2.87 -7.87
C GLU A 186 20.25 3.76 -8.90
N SER A 187 18.94 3.93 -8.75
CA SER A 187 18.14 4.80 -9.61
C SER A 187 18.24 6.28 -9.27
N ALA A 188 18.81 6.66 -8.10
CA ALA A 188 18.77 8.02 -7.56
C ALA A 188 19.51 9.05 -8.46
N GLU A 189 20.57 8.66 -9.15
CA GLU A 189 21.28 9.52 -10.09
C GLU A 189 20.37 10.00 -11.24
N ASN A 190 19.42 9.19 -11.64
CA ASN A 190 18.44 9.52 -12.68
C ASN A 190 17.37 10.51 -12.20
N PHE A 191 17.14 10.61 -10.88
CA PHE A 191 16.18 11.55 -10.30
C PHE A 191 16.61 13.01 -10.48
N SER A 192 17.91 13.29 -10.41
CA SER A 192 18.47 14.62 -10.65
C SER A 192 18.23 15.08 -12.08
N LYS A 193 18.18 14.17 -13.04
CA LYS A 193 17.95 14.41 -14.47
C LYS A 193 16.47 14.52 -14.85
N LYS A 194 15.55 14.59 -13.89
CA LYS A 194 14.07 14.59 -14.08
C LYS A 194 13.52 13.36 -14.82
N ASN A 195 14.29 12.30 -14.95
CA ASN A 195 13.94 11.08 -15.69
C ASN A 195 13.75 9.91 -14.71
N ILE A 196 12.74 10.04 -13.84
CA ILE A 196 12.43 8.99 -12.87
C ILE A 196 11.70 7.86 -13.59
N ASP A 197 12.26 6.66 -13.58
CA ASP A 197 11.52 5.48 -14.01
C ASP A 197 10.53 5.04 -12.93
N VAL A 198 9.29 5.46 -13.11
CA VAL A 198 8.18 5.14 -12.20
C VAL A 198 7.96 3.63 -12.09
N ARG A 199 8.30 2.86 -13.13
CA ARG A 199 8.18 1.39 -13.13
C ARG A 199 9.07 0.79 -12.05
N VAL A 200 10.32 1.20 -11.99
CA VAL A 200 11.31 0.72 -11.02
C VAL A 200 10.81 0.92 -9.58
N ILE A 201 10.28 2.12 -9.28
CA ILE A 201 9.75 2.43 -7.94
C ILE A 201 8.51 1.57 -7.61
N VAL A 202 7.62 1.37 -8.57
CA VAL A 202 6.43 0.53 -8.38
C VAL A 202 6.82 -0.92 -8.12
N GLU A 203 7.75 -1.47 -8.90
CA GLU A 203 8.24 -2.84 -8.74
C GLU A 203 8.94 -3.03 -7.38
N ALA A 204 9.75 -2.06 -6.95
CA ALA A 204 10.38 -2.04 -5.64
C ALA A 204 9.34 -2.00 -4.49
N LEU A 205 8.30 -1.17 -4.59
CA LEU A 205 7.23 -1.12 -3.59
C LEU A 205 6.42 -2.42 -3.53
N ILE A 206 6.18 -3.07 -4.67
CA ILE A 206 5.52 -4.39 -4.72
C ILE A 206 6.41 -5.43 -4.06
N SER A 207 7.71 -5.44 -4.38
CA SER A 207 8.69 -6.35 -3.79
C SER A 207 8.76 -6.22 -2.26
N ALA A 208 8.82 -4.99 -1.74
CA ALA A 208 8.78 -4.71 -0.32
C ALA A 208 7.47 -5.21 0.34
N GLY A 209 6.32 -4.98 -0.30
CA GLY A 209 5.04 -5.49 0.19
C GLY A 209 4.99 -7.03 0.23
N VAL A 210 5.58 -7.70 -0.77
CA VAL A 210 5.72 -9.16 -0.81
C VAL A 210 6.66 -9.66 0.28
N ALA A 211 7.75 -8.94 0.58
CA ALA A 211 8.65 -9.28 1.69
C ALA A 211 7.88 -9.38 3.01
N SER A 212 6.97 -8.44 3.28
CA SER A 212 6.08 -8.46 4.45
C SER A 212 5.10 -9.65 4.44
N CYS A 213 4.59 -10.03 3.26
CA CYS A 213 3.74 -11.22 3.12
C CYS A 213 4.50 -12.50 3.50
N ILE A 214 5.72 -12.66 3.00
CA ILE A 214 6.56 -13.84 3.24
C ILE A 214 6.98 -13.92 4.71
N ALA A 215 7.33 -12.77 5.32
CA ALA A 215 7.70 -12.72 6.74
C ALA A 215 6.53 -13.01 7.68
N GLY A 216 5.29 -12.84 7.22
CA GLY A 216 4.09 -12.88 8.07
C GLY A 216 4.05 -11.73 9.10
N SER A 217 4.92 -10.74 8.95
CA SER A 217 5.02 -9.56 9.82
C SER A 217 5.47 -8.34 9.02
N SER A 218 5.28 -7.14 9.59
CA SER A 218 5.77 -5.90 8.97
C SER A 218 7.28 -5.66 9.17
N ARG A 219 7.96 -6.49 9.94
CA ARG A 219 9.37 -6.28 10.34
C ARG A 219 10.34 -5.99 9.20
N PRO A 220 10.30 -6.68 8.02
CA PRO A 220 11.21 -6.36 6.93
C PRO A 220 11.02 -4.94 6.37
N CYS A 221 9.87 -4.33 6.62
CA CYS A 221 9.50 -3.03 6.03
C CYS A 221 9.22 -1.94 7.04
N SER A 222 9.16 -2.24 8.35
CA SER A 222 8.72 -1.32 9.40
C SER A 222 9.48 -1.58 10.70
N GLY A 223 10.34 -0.67 11.04
CA GLY A 223 11.14 -0.62 12.27
C GLY A 223 10.89 0.67 13.06
N ALA A 224 11.92 1.15 13.74
CA ALA A 224 11.88 2.34 14.59
C ALA A 224 11.54 3.62 13.80
N GLU A 225 11.92 3.72 12.53
CA GLU A 225 11.56 4.85 11.65
C GLU A 225 10.05 4.94 11.40
N HIS A 226 9.36 3.80 11.36
CA HIS A 226 7.90 3.78 11.26
C HIS A 226 7.25 4.16 12.59
N LEU A 227 7.82 3.77 13.72
CA LEU A 227 7.37 4.24 15.05
C LEU A 227 7.49 5.75 15.16
N PHE A 228 8.56 6.34 14.62
CA PHE A 228 8.71 7.79 14.50
C PHE A 228 7.56 8.42 13.68
N SER A 229 7.25 7.84 12.51
CA SER A 229 6.11 8.29 11.69
C SER A 229 4.78 8.20 12.43
N HIS A 230 4.54 7.11 13.17
CA HIS A 230 3.33 6.93 13.98
C HIS A 230 3.25 7.91 15.16
N ALA A 231 4.38 8.23 15.80
CA ALA A 231 4.44 9.24 16.86
C ALA A 231 4.03 10.63 16.33
N ILE A 232 4.53 11.04 15.17
CA ILE A 232 4.13 12.30 14.51
C ILE A 232 2.62 12.32 14.23
N ASP A 233 2.05 11.20 13.74
CA ASP A 233 0.62 11.10 13.48
C ASP A 233 -0.21 11.14 14.77
N HIS A 234 0.26 10.48 15.83
CA HIS A 234 -0.40 10.48 17.15
C HIS A 234 -0.41 11.87 17.76
N LEU A 235 0.69 12.58 17.71
CA LEU A 235 0.84 13.94 18.21
C LEU A 235 0.14 14.99 17.32
N LYS A 236 -0.46 14.57 16.21
CA LYS A 236 -1.23 15.41 15.29
C LYS A 236 -0.43 16.60 14.73
N PHE A 237 0.87 16.46 14.58
CA PHE A 237 1.69 17.52 13.96
C PHE A 237 1.31 17.78 12.49
N GLY A 238 0.53 16.91 11.86
CA GLY A 238 -0.11 17.15 10.56
C GLY A 238 0.82 17.27 9.35
N ILE A 239 2.12 17.00 9.53
CA ILE A 239 3.17 17.28 8.56
C ILE A 239 3.50 16.03 7.75
N GLY A 240 3.50 16.15 6.41
CA GLY A 240 4.05 15.16 5.49
C GLY A 240 3.18 13.91 5.25
N LEU A 241 3.53 13.22 4.19
CA LEU A 241 2.98 11.90 3.86
C LEU A 241 3.70 10.80 4.67
N HIS A 242 3.13 9.60 4.71
CA HIS A 242 3.69 8.48 5.46
C HIS A 242 5.16 8.22 5.14
N GLY A 243 5.50 7.97 3.88
CA GLY A 243 6.88 7.68 3.50
C GLY A 243 7.83 8.89 3.65
N GLU A 244 7.35 10.13 3.55
CA GLU A 244 8.17 11.31 3.87
C GLU A 244 8.61 11.28 5.34
N LYS A 245 7.70 10.94 6.25
CA LYS A 245 7.99 10.80 7.68
C LYS A 245 8.91 9.60 7.97
N CYS A 246 8.68 8.47 7.30
CA CYS A 246 9.55 7.30 7.43
C CYS A 246 10.97 7.60 6.93
N GLY A 247 11.11 8.29 5.79
CA GLY A 247 12.43 8.69 5.27
C GLY A 247 13.19 9.63 6.23
N ILE A 248 12.50 10.61 6.83
CA ILE A 248 13.11 11.45 7.88
C ILE A 248 13.46 10.62 9.11
N GLY A 249 12.55 9.74 9.54
CA GLY A 249 12.79 8.81 10.64
C GLY A 249 14.01 7.94 10.41
N SER A 250 14.22 7.43 9.20
CA SER A 250 15.39 6.63 8.83
C SER A 250 16.71 7.39 9.03
N ILE A 251 16.76 8.67 8.63
CA ILE A 251 17.95 9.50 8.83
C ILE A 251 18.26 9.69 10.33
N MET A 252 17.23 9.82 11.17
CA MET A 252 17.39 9.99 12.61
C MET A 252 17.84 8.67 13.26
N ILE A 253 17.18 7.56 12.92
CA ILE A 253 17.46 6.24 13.49
C ILE A 253 18.84 5.71 13.07
N ALA A 254 19.27 5.98 11.84
CA ALA A 254 20.60 5.58 11.36
C ALA A 254 21.78 6.25 12.10
N LYS A 255 21.52 7.24 12.96
CA LYS A 255 22.52 7.90 13.81
C LYS A 255 22.58 7.34 15.23
N LEU A 256 21.63 6.51 15.60
CA LEU A 256 21.57 5.84 16.91
C LEU A 256 22.28 4.51 16.88
#